data_6abad57c636a724e6c9311a16458e10a
#
_entry.id   6abad57c636a724e6c9311a16458e10a
#
_cell.length_a   1.000
_cell.length_b   1.000
_cell.length_c   1.000
_cell.angle_alpha   90.00
_cell.angle_beta   90.00
_cell.angle_gamma   90.00
#
_symmetry.space_group_name_H-M   'P 1'
#
loop_
_entity.id
_entity.type
_entity.pdbx_description
1 polymer ?
#
loop_
_entity_poly.entity_id
_entity_poly.type
_entity_poly.pdbx_seq_one_letter_code
_entity_poly.pdbx_strand_id
1 'polypeptide(L)'
;ADFYNYGGYGFWKNNGLIRKFDQKSKEWSVLKTNEEIPNQLFKTNNPWFDFKKNILYLPYRVDVNAALKENQYQYGKITPIAYKFNLKTNDWTAIGKSSEETINILKDATLYLSTYKGLMVLAFEQLYLFDFENNAILKLNDNVFAQLYMRITDLNAVYHLNKYLYSISRETGKIDSVQFDLDAFQSIDKPIYEPIKNYTWIWIAGGIIFIVAMAIVIKRWLDRKISSIKLSNPTSKNFKFEFSDIEKSLIHMLLDKSKSNQTATISEINYVLGVKDKNIGLQKKVRSEIFNGVNEKFKLISDWDEPLVQSIRSESDKRYFEYMIRKDMIKEAEKVLQS
;
A
#
# COMPACT_ATOMS: atom_id res chain seq x y z
N ALA A 1 -12.55 34.14 -2.16
CA ALA A 1 -12.76 32.94 -2.97
C ALA A 1 -11.53 32.67 -3.82
N ASP A 2 -11.12 31.41 -3.92
CA ASP A 2 -10.02 31.01 -4.81
C ASP A 2 -10.58 30.77 -6.22
N PHE A 3 -9.83 31.20 -7.23
CA PHE A 3 -10.19 30.96 -8.62
C PHE A 3 -9.28 29.89 -9.20
N TYR A 4 -9.90 28.93 -9.88
CA TYR A 4 -9.20 27.84 -10.56
C TYR A 4 -9.59 27.80 -12.03
N ASN A 5 -8.67 27.38 -12.87
CA ASN A 5 -8.89 27.08 -14.26
C ASN A 5 -8.39 25.67 -14.57
N TYR A 6 -9.18 24.89 -15.28
CA TYR A 6 -8.81 23.57 -15.72
C TYR A 6 -8.80 23.48 -17.24
N GLY A 7 -7.69 22.95 -17.76
CA GLY A 7 -7.48 22.76 -19.19
C GLY A 7 -7.19 24.05 -19.95
N GLY A 8 -7.53 24.04 -21.20
CA GLY A 8 -7.30 25.15 -22.12
C GLY A 8 -6.53 24.73 -23.36
N TYR A 9 -6.43 25.65 -24.31
CA TYR A 9 -5.65 25.49 -25.52
C TYR A 9 -4.38 26.35 -25.41
N GLY A 10 -3.22 25.75 -25.62
CA GLY A 10 -1.97 26.45 -25.61
C GLY A 10 -0.88 25.68 -26.33
N PHE A 11 0.04 26.39 -26.99
CA PHE A 11 1.12 25.78 -27.78
C PHE A 11 0.59 24.73 -28.76
N TRP A 12 -0.51 25.03 -29.44
CA TRP A 12 -1.13 24.21 -30.51
C TRP A 12 -1.75 22.90 -30.02
N LYS A 13 -1.98 22.73 -28.72
CA LYS A 13 -2.67 21.55 -28.18
C LYS A 13 -3.58 21.88 -27.00
N ASN A 14 -4.58 21.05 -26.81
CA ASN A 14 -5.34 21.04 -25.55
C ASN A 14 -4.44 20.51 -24.43
N ASN A 15 -4.59 21.09 -23.24
CA ASN A 15 -3.84 20.68 -22.06
C ASN A 15 -4.78 20.35 -20.91
N GLY A 16 -4.26 19.65 -19.93
CA GLY A 16 -4.95 19.28 -18.69
C GLY A 16 -4.44 20.02 -17.46
N LEU A 17 -3.79 21.15 -17.68
CA LEU A 17 -3.21 21.93 -16.60
C LEU A 17 -4.30 22.50 -15.69
N ILE A 18 -4.07 22.41 -14.40
CA ILE A 18 -4.89 23.09 -13.39
C ILE A 18 -4.10 24.30 -12.92
N ARG A 19 -4.73 25.46 -12.99
CA ARG A 19 -4.13 26.72 -12.60
C ARG A 19 -4.93 27.32 -11.45
N LYS A 20 -4.22 27.92 -10.51
CA LYS A 20 -4.79 28.69 -9.41
C LYS A 20 -4.40 30.16 -9.59
N PHE A 21 -5.36 31.06 -9.44
CA PHE A 21 -5.12 32.50 -9.44
C PHE A 21 -4.68 32.94 -8.04
N ASP A 22 -3.52 33.54 -7.96
CA ASP A 22 -3.07 34.21 -6.73
C ASP A 22 -3.61 35.64 -6.69
N GLN A 23 -4.45 35.92 -5.73
CA GLN A 23 -5.05 37.24 -5.56
C GLN A 23 -4.06 38.33 -5.14
N LYS A 24 -2.92 37.95 -4.54
CA LYS A 24 -1.90 38.89 -4.08
C LYS A 24 -0.99 39.33 -5.23
N SER A 25 -0.42 38.37 -5.92
CA SER A 25 0.47 38.64 -7.08
C SER A 25 -0.28 39.00 -8.36
N LYS A 26 -1.61 38.71 -8.41
CA LYS A 26 -2.46 38.85 -9.61
C LYS A 26 -2.03 37.95 -10.77
N GLU A 27 -1.41 36.81 -10.46
CA GLU A 27 -0.86 35.88 -11.44
C GLU A 27 -1.51 34.50 -11.33
N TRP A 28 -1.47 33.77 -12.45
CA TRP A 28 -1.89 32.37 -12.49
C TRP A 28 -0.68 31.46 -12.28
N SER A 29 -0.75 30.59 -11.30
CA SER A 29 0.25 29.53 -11.06
C SER A 29 -0.30 28.19 -11.49
N VAL A 30 0.56 27.34 -12.08
CA VAL A 30 0.21 25.96 -12.42
C VAL A 30 0.37 25.09 -11.19
N LEU A 31 -0.66 24.32 -10.86
CA LEU A 31 -0.57 23.33 -9.78
C LEU A 31 0.21 22.12 -10.28
N LYS A 32 1.11 21.63 -9.43
CA LYS A 32 1.80 20.36 -9.69
C LYS A 32 0.83 19.22 -9.38
N THR A 33 0.50 18.43 -10.39
CA THR A 33 -0.40 17.28 -10.30
C THR A 33 0.37 15.99 -10.58
N ASN A 34 -0.17 14.85 -10.15
CA ASN A 34 0.42 13.53 -10.41
C ASN A 34 0.24 13.10 -11.88
N GLU A 35 -0.78 13.63 -12.57
CA GLU A 35 -1.09 13.31 -13.95
C GLU A 35 -1.65 14.58 -14.63
N GLU A 36 -1.46 14.72 -15.93
CA GLU A 36 -2.10 15.73 -16.76
C GLU A 36 -3.19 15.08 -17.61
N ILE A 37 -4.46 15.43 -17.36
CA ILE A 37 -5.60 14.91 -18.11
C ILE A 37 -6.13 16.02 -19.02
N PRO A 38 -5.91 15.95 -20.34
CA PRO A 38 -6.33 17.00 -21.27
C PRO A 38 -7.83 17.22 -21.25
N ASN A 39 -8.24 18.49 -21.24
CA ASN A 39 -9.63 18.92 -21.43
C ASN A 39 -9.79 19.44 -22.85
N GLN A 40 -10.70 18.86 -23.61
CA GLN A 40 -10.99 19.29 -24.98
C GLN A 40 -12.07 20.38 -24.97
N LEU A 41 -11.68 21.60 -25.36
CA LEU A 41 -12.53 22.78 -25.29
C LEU A 41 -13.81 22.74 -26.14
N PHE A 42 -13.85 21.91 -27.19
CA PHE A 42 -14.88 22.02 -28.22
C PHE A 42 -15.93 20.91 -28.22
N LYS A 43 -15.72 19.82 -27.53
CA LYS A 43 -16.75 18.75 -27.35
C LYS A 43 -16.47 17.89 -26.11
N THR A 44 -17.36 17.89 -25.15
CA THR A 44 -17.96 16.72 -24.56
C THR A 44 -17.44 16.14 -23.26
N ASN A 45 -16.36 16.56 -22.68
CA ASN A 45 -15.98 16.07 -21.34
C ASN A 45 -16.06 17.17 -20.28
N ASN A 46 -17.18 17.89 -20.26
CA ASN A 46 -17.33 18.97 -19.31
C ASN A 46 -17.19 18.48 -17.87
N PRO A 47 -16.21 19.01 -17.14
CA PRO A 47 -16.03 18.65 -15.75
C PRO A 47 -17.11 19.26 -14.88
N TRP A 48 -17.43 18.59 -13.79
CA TRP A 48 -18.27 19.14 -12.74
C TRP A 48 -17.48 19.29 -11.45
N PHE A 49 -17.63 20.46 -10.80
CA PHE A 49 -16.94 20.76 -9.55
C PHE A 49 -17.87 20.71 -8.36
N ASP A 50 -17.57 19.81 -7.42
CA ASP A 50 -18.22 19.72 -6.12
C ASP A 50 -17.57 20.73 -5.16
N PHE A 51 -18.23 21.87 -4.94
CA PHE A 51 -17.77 22.93 -4.04
C PHE A 51 -17.71 22.50 -2.57
N LYS A 52 -18.50 21.52 -2.16
CA LYS A 52 -18.52 21.05 -0.76
C LYS A 52 -17.31 20.18 -0.46
N LYS A 53 -16.95 19.31 -1.40
CA LYS A 53 -15.85 18.36 -1.26
C LYS A 53 -14.53 18.89 -1.81
N ASN A 54 -14.53 19.96 -2.59
CA ASN A 54 -13.39 20.47 -3.37
C ASN A 54 -12.86 19.40 -4.34
N ILE A 55 -13.75 18.75 -5.05
CA ILE A 55 -13.45 17.70 -6.01
C ILE A 55 -13.97 18.09 -7.39
N LEU A 56 -13.11 18.02 -8.39
CA LEU A 56 -13.47 18.11 -9.79
C LEU A 56 -13.68 16.69 -10.34
N TYR A 57 -14.84 16.43 -10.93
CA TYR A 57 -15.16 15.17 -11.60
C TYR A 57 -15.03 15.33 -13.09
N LEU A 58 -14.43 14.36 -13.74
CA LEU A 58 -14.31 14.27 -15.19
C LEU A 58 -14.95 12.95 -15.64
N PRO A 59 -16.05 13.01 -16.43
CA PRO A 59 -16.77 11.78 -16.79
C PRO A 59 -15.95 10.82 -17.66
N TYR A 60 -15.09 11.29 -18.54
CA TYR A 60 -14.18 10.48 -19.35
C TYR A 60 -13.03 11.33 -19.87
N ARG A 61 -11.96 10.67 -20.32
CA ARG A 61 -10.78 11.31 -20.92
C ARG A 61 -10.92 11.29 -22.46
N VAL A 62 -10.46 12.37 -23.07
CA VAL A 62 -10.29 12.44 -24.52
C VAL A 62 -8.82 12.59 -24.84
N ASP A 63 -8.24 11.55 -25.44
CA ASP A 63 -6.85 11.58 -25.86
C ASP A 63 -6.74 12.26 -27.24
N VAL A 64 -6.10 13.42 -27.27
CA VAL A 64 -5.82 14.14 -28.51
C VAL A 64 -4.52 13.61 -29.10
N ASN A 65 -4.62 12.95 -30.24
CA ASN A 65 -3.43 12.51 -30.96
C ASN A 65 -2.83 13.70 -31.72
N ALA A 66 -1.71 14.24 -31.23
CA ALA A 66 -1.01 15.35 -31.87
C ALA A 66 -0.47 15.04 -33.28
N ALA A 67 -0.46 13.76 -33.68
CA ALA A 67 0.03 13.33 -35.00
C ALA A 67 -1.06 13.34 -36.08
N LEU A 68 -2.34 13.62 -35.72
CA LEU A 68 -3.42 13.68 -36.69
C LEU A 68 -3.43 15.04 -37.43
N LYS A 69 -3.53 15.00 -38.75
CA LYS A 69 -3.62 16.20 -39.61
C LYS A 69 -4.85 17.06 -39.22
N GLU A 70 -4.76 18.36 -39.41
CA GLU A 70 -5.71 19.40 -38.99
C GLU A 70 -7.19 19.05 -39.19
N ASN A 71 -7.56 18.30 -40.20
CA ASN A 71 -8.94 17.91 -40.50
C ASN A 71 -9.47 16.74 -39.67
N GLN A 72 -8.64 16.11 -38.83
CA GLN A 72 -8.98 14.98 -37.97
C GLN A 72 -9.02 15.36 -36.48
N TYR A 73 -8.75 16.61 -36.13
CA TYR A 73 -8.76 17.10 -34.74
C TYR A 73 -10.15 17.10 -34.10
N GLN A 74 -11.20 16.90 -34.86
CA GLN A 74 -12.57 16.92 -34.34
C GLN A 74 -12.93 15.73 -33.44
N TYR A 75 -12.15 14.65 -33.49
CA TYR A 75 -12.48 13.41 -32.78
C TYR A 75 -11.25 12.82 -32.11
N GLY A 76 -10.87 13.37 -30.96
CA GLY A 76 -9.92 12.68 -30.07
C GLY A 76 -10.47 11.30 -29.69
N LYS A 77 -9.58 10.34 -29.45
CA LYS A 77 -9.96 9.02 -28.97
C LYS A 77 -10.54 9.12 -27.56
N ILE A 78 -11.79 8.72 -27.39
CA ILE A 78 -12.39 8.64 -26.06
C ILE A 78 -11.78 7.45 -25.32
N THR A 79 -11.18 7.73 -24.17
CA THR A 79 -10.78 6.72 -23.19
C THR A 79 -11.86 6.75 -22.10
N PRO A 80 -12.66 5.67 -21.96
CA PRO A 80 -13.83 5.64 -21.07
C PRO A 80 -13.40 5.45 -19.61
N ILE A 81 -12.57 6.33 -19.10
CA ILE A 81 -12.13 6.34 -17.72
C ILE A 81 -12.60 7.65 -17.09
N ALA A 82 -13.41 7.52 -16.06
CA ALA A 82 -13.84 8.62 -15.21
C ALA A 82 -12.78 8.94 -14.16
N TYR A 83 -12.54 10.21 -13.93
CA TYR A 83 -11.54 10.72 -12.99
C TYR A 83 -12.17 11.67 -11.99
N LYS A 84 -11.53 11.78 -10.85
CA LYS A 84 -11.72 12.88 -9.90
C LYS A 84 -10.37 13.53 -9.60
N PHE A 85 -10.38 14.85 -9.48
CA PHE A 85 -9.25 15.65 -9.00
C PHE A 85 -9.57 16.21 -7.63
N ASN A 86 -8.71 15.99 -6.68
CA ASN A 86 -8.84 16.52 -5.33
C ASN A 86 -7.99 17.78 -5.20
N LEU A 87 -8.62 18.94 -5.04
CA LEU A 87 -7.94 20.23 -4.87
C LEU A 87 -7.10 20.34 -3.59
N LYS A 88 -7.30 19.47 -2.60
CA LYS A 88 -6.52 19.49 -1.36
C LYS A 88 -5.18 18.78 -1.51
N THR A 89 -5.16 17.70 -2.28
CA THR A 89 -3.94 16.88 -2.50
C THR A 89 -3.28 17.18 -3.84
N ASN A 90 -3.98 17.85 -4.75
CA ASN A 90 -3.59 18.10 -6.15
C ASN A 90 -3.40 16.81 -6.96
N ASP A 91 -4.19 15.76 -6.66
CA ASP A 91 -4.06 14.48 -7.33
C ASP A 91 -5.31 14.11 -8.12
N TRP A 92 -5.07 13.60 -9.33
CA TRP A 92 -6.03 12.88 -10.12
C TRP A 92 -6.13 11.43 -9.68
N THR A 93 -7.32 10.90 -9.66
CA THR A 93 -7.60 9.49 -9.35
C THR A 93 -8.63 8.96 -10.34
N ALA A 94 -8.33 7.87 -11.02
CA ALA A 94 -9.31 7.13 -11.80
C ALA A 94 -10.33 6.49 -10.86
N ILE A 95 -11.63 6.72 -11.12
CA ILE A 95 -12.72 6.25 -10.25
C ILE A 95 -13.53 5.11 -10.84
N GLY A 96 -13.49 4.96 -12.17
CA GLY A 96 -14.22 3.88 -12.82
C GLY A 96 -14.11 3.93 -14.34
N LYS A 97 -14.76 2.97 -14.98
CA LYS A 97 -14.98 2.96 -16.42
C LYS A 97 -16.33 3.60 -16.70
N SER A 98 -16.36 4.70 -17.46
CA SER A 98 -17.60 5.38 -17.83
C SER A 98 -18.56 4.44 -18.56
N SER A 99 -19.83 4.52 -18.22
CA SER A 99 -20.84 3.72 -18.88
C SER A 99 -21.02 4.19 -20.34
N GLU A 100 -21.48 3.28 -21.19
CA GLU A 100 -21.78 3.62 -22.58
C GLU A 100 -22.88 4.70 -22.66
N GLU A 101 -23.85 4.62 -21.78
CA GLU A 101 -24.92 5.62 -21.65
C GLU A 101 -24.35 7.02 -21.36
N THR A 102 -23.45 7.15 -20.41
CA THR A 102 -22.74 8.41 -20.11
C THR A 102 -22.07 9.00 -21.34
N ILE A 103 -21.34 8.16 -22.08
CA ILE A 103 -20.60 8.62 -23.25
C ILE A 103 -21.55 9.06 -24.35
N ASN A 104 -22.64 8.33 -24.57
CA ASN A 104 -23.63 8.64 -25.60
C ASN A 104 -24.37 9.95 -25.28
N ILE A 105 -24.86 10.12 -24.06
CA ILE A 105 -25.53 11.34 -23.64
C ILE A 105 -24.58 12.55 -23.79
N LEU A 106 -23.35 12.43 -23.31
CA LEU A 106 -22.40 13.55 -23.35
C LEU A 106 -21.91 13.86 -24.79
N LYS A 107 -21.88 12.91 -25.69
CA LYS A 107 -21.56 13.15 -27.11
C LYS A 107 -22.66 13.94 -27.84
N ASP A 108 -23.91 13.67 -27.52
CA ASP A 108 -25.06 14.34 -28.12
C ASP A 108 -25.40 15.69 -27.46
N ALA A 109 -24.76 15.95 -26.33
CA ALA A 109 -25.09 17.10 -25.51
C ALA A 109 -24.91 18.44 -26.22
N THR A 110 -25.94 19.27 -26.13
CA THR A 110 -25.99 20.63 -26.70
C THR A 110 -25.88 21.72 -25.62
N LEU A 111 -26.15 21.38 -24.37
CA LEU A 111 -26.06 22.29 -23.23
C LEU A 111 -25.46 21.57 -22.03
N TYR A 112 -24.60 22.28 -21.30
CA TYR A 112 -24.00 21.83 -20.05
C TYR A 112 -24.17 22.88 -18.98
N LEU A 113 -24.71 22.49 -17.83
CA LEU A 113 -24.92 23.38 -16.70
C LEU A 113 -24.40 22.75 -15.41
N SER A 114 -23.52 23.45 -14.75
CA SER A 114 -23.11 23.05 -13.42
C SER A 114 -24.19 23.43 -12.40
N THR A 115 -24.62 22.46 -11.61
CA THR A 115 -25.54 22.65 -10.51
C THR A 115 -24.92 22.25 -9.20
N TYR A 116 -25.55 22.57 -8.08
CA TYR A 116 -25.03 22.13 -6.76
C TYR A 116 -25.13 20.61 -6.51
N LYS A 117 -25.93 19.89 -7.32
CA LYS A 117 -26.19 18.45 -7.18
C LYS A 117 -25.40 17.63 -8.20
N GLY A 118 -25.00 18.23 -9.32
CA GLY A 118 -24.33 17.52 -10.40
C GLY A 118 -24.21 18.33 -11.67
N LEU A 119 -23.79 17.67 -12.74
CA LEU A 119 -23.75 18.24 -14.08
C LEU A 119 -25.07 17.98 -14.79
N MET A 120 -25.81 19.05 -15.10
CA MET A 120 -27.03 18.95 -15.90
C MET A 120 -26.70 19.11 -17.38
N VAL A 121 -27.29 18.27 -18.21
CA VAL A 121 -26.96 18.13 -19.63
C VAL A 121 -28.24 18.02 -20.46
N LEU A 122 -28.32 18.78 -21.54
CA LEU A 122 -29.39 18.65 -22.54
C LEU A 122 -28.82 17.78 -23.70
N ALA A 123 -29.42 16.62 -23.90
CA ALA A 123 -29.09 15.70 -24.97
C ALA A 123 -30.33 14.93 -25.42
N PHE A 124 -30.42 14.53 -26.68
CA PHE A 124 -31.55 13.80 -27.22
C PHE A 124 -32.90 14.46 -26.88
N GLU A 125 -32.95 15.81 -26.92
CA GLU A 125 -34.16 16.59 -26.56
C GLU A 125 -34.68 16.28 -25.14
N GLN A 126 -33.77 15.94 -24.21
CA GLN A 126 -34.07 15.63 -22.83
C GLN A 126 -33.03 16.23 -21.90
N LEU A 127 -33.44 16.55 -20.65
CA LEU A 127 -32.51 16.96 -19.61
C LEU A 127 -32.08 15.76 -18.73
N TYR A 128 -30.80 15.60 -18.61
CA TYR A 128 -30.17 14.64 -17.73
C TYR A 128 -29.40 15.35 -16.62
N LEU A 129 -29.33 14.72 -15.45
CA LEU A 129 -28.48 15.17 -14.34
C LEU A 129 -27.53 14.04 -13.95
N PHE A 130 -26.25 14.30 -14.08
CA PHE A 130 -25.17 13.39 -13.66
C PHE A 130 -24.87 13.66 -12.20
N ASP A 131 -25.38 12.83 -11.32
CA ASP A 131 -25.13 12.88 -9.87
C ASP A 131 -23.88 12.06 -9.56
N PHE A 132 -22.71 12.71 -9.53
CA PHE A 132 -21.43 12.05 -9.26
C PHE A 132 -21.30 11.57 -7.82
N GLU A 133 -22.05 12.14 -6.89
CA GLU A 133 -22.03 11.72 -5.50
C GLU A 133 -22.64 10.32 -5.33
N ASN A 134 -23.77 10.07 -5.98
CA ASN A 134 -24.48 8.80 -5.96
C ASN A 134 -24.13 7.91 -7.16
N ASN A 135 -23.25 8.37 -8.04
CA ASN A 135 -22.89 7.67 -9.28
C ASN A 135 -24.11 7.26 -10.11
N ALA A 136 -25.04 8.18 -10.32
CA ALA A 136 -26.31 7.92 -10.97
C ALA A 136 -26.58 8.93 -12.10
N ILE A 137 -27.20 8.45 -13.17
CA ILE A 137 -27.77 9.27 -14.23
C ILE A 137 -29.27 9.43 -13.91
N LEU A 138 -29.71 10.67 -13.84
CA LEU A 138 -31.11 11.03 -13.60
C LEU A 138 -31.65 11.71 -14.86
N LYS A 139 -32.92 11.51 -15.18
CA LYS A 139 -33.61 12.13 -16.29
C LYS A 139 -34.78 12.97 -15.76
N LEU A 140 -34.98 14.16 -16.34
CA LEU A 140 -36.12 14.97 -16.00
C LEU A 140 -37.41 14.36 -16.57
N ASN A 141 -38.48 14.41 -15.82
CA ASN A 141 -39.77 13.94 -16.29
C ASN A 141 -40.20 14.70 -17.58
N ASP A 142 -40.70 13.97 -18.57
CA ASP A 142 -40.97 14.48 -19.91
C ASP A 142 -42.02 15.64 -19.88
N ASN A 143 -43.02 15.56 -19.02
CA ASN A 143 -44.02 16.63 -18.86
C ASN A 143 -43.40 17.91 -18.28
N VAL A 144 -42.50 17.76 -17.32
CA VAL A 144 -41.80 18.91 -16.72
C VAL A 144 -40.80 19.48 -17.72
N PHE A 145 -40.14 18.65 -18.47
CA PHE A 145 -39.22 19.06 -19.53
C PHE A 145 -39.96 19.89 -20.61
N ALA A 146 -41.10 19.41 -21.12
CA ALA A 146 -41.88 20.12 -22.14
C ALA A 146 -42.28 21.52 -21.67
N GLN A 147 -42.74 21.66 -20.42
CA GLN A 147 -43.09 22.96 -19.86
C GLN A 147 -41.88 23.88 -19.70
N LEU A 148 -40.73 23.33 -19.34
CA LEU A 148 -39.48 24.06 -19.19
C LEU A 148 -38.95 24.53 -20.55
N TYR A 149 -38.92 23.61 -21.53
CA TYR A 149 -38.38 23.85 -22.88
C TYR A 149 -39.10 25.00 -23.59
N MET A 150 -40.43 25.12 -23.42
CA MET A 150 -41.21 26.21 -23.98
C MET A 150 -40.87 27.59 -23.39
N ARG A 151 -40.26 27.63 -22.20
CA ARG A 151 -39.92 28.87 -21.50
C ARG A 151 -38.49 29.32 -21.67
N ILE A 152 -37.59 28.38 -22.01
CA ILE A 152 -36.17 28.69 -22.24
C ILE A 152 -36.00 29.09 -23.71
N THR A 153 -35.92 30.38 -23.96
CA THR A 153 -35.87 30.96 -25.32
C THR A 153 -34.50 30.84 -25.98
N ASP A 154 -33.43 30.71 -25.20
CA ASP A 154 -32.06 30.54 -25.71
C ASP A 154 -31.25 29.61 -24.81
N LEU A 155 -31.00 28.43 -25.34
CA LEU A 155 -30.23 27.39 -24.65
C LEU A 155 -28.73 27.71 -24.51
N ASN A 156 -28.20 28.72 -25.23
CA ASN A 156 -26.79 29.07 -25.19
C ASN A 156 -26.39 29.97 -24.03
N ALA A 157 -27.39 30.59 -23.36
CA ALA A 157 -27.17 31.51 -22.27
C ALA A 157 -28.05 31.15 -21.06
N VAL A 158 -27.94 29.89 -20.63
CA VAL A 158 -28.69 29.39 -19.48
C VAL A 158 -27.71 29.14 -18.31
N TYR A 159 -28.14 29.52 -17.12
CA TYR A 159 -27.43 29.18 -15.89
C TYR A 159 -28.37 28.83 -14.75
N HIS A 160 -27.97 27.99 -13.89
CA HIS A 160 -28.70 27.56 -12.71
C HIS A 160 -28.16 28.23 -11.46
N LEU A 161 -29.01 28.93 -10.74
CA LEU A 161 -28.63 29.54 -9.47
C LEU A 161 -29.78 29.35 -8.46
N ASN A 162 -29.47 28.78 -7.30
CA ASN A 162 -30.43 28.41 -6.28
C ASN A 162 -31.50 27.45 -6.83
N LYS A 163 -32.76 27.88 -6.89
CA LYS A 163 -33.88 27.10 -7.41
C LYS A 163 -34.40 27.63 -8.74
N TYR A 164 -33.60 28.39 -9.47
CA TYR A 164 -34.01 29.00 -10.72
C TYR A 164 -33.07 28.69 -11.85
N LEU A 165 -33.64 28.43 -13.00
CA LEU A 165 -32.94 28.51 -14.27
C LEU A 165 -33.17 29.91 -14.84
N TYR A 166 -32.06 30.54 -15.22
CA TYR A 166 -32.07 31.85 -15.85
C TYR A 166 -31.65 31.68 -17.31
N SER A 167 -32.35 32.33 -18.19
CA SER A 167 -31.98 32.43 -19.60
C SER A 167 -31.91 33.88 -20.03
N ILE A 168 -31.04 34.19 -20.97
CA ILE A 168 -30.92 35.52 -21.54
C ILE A 168 -31.49 35.46 -22.95
N SER A 169 -32.54 36.21 -23.21
CA SER A 169 -33.08 36.35 -24.57
C SER A 169 -32.08 37.13 -25.43
N ARG A 170 -31.62 36.54 -26.52
CA ARG A 170 -30.71 37.21 -27.49
C ARG A 170 -31.37 38.39 -28.19
N GLU A 171 -32.68 38.31 -28.42
CA GLU A 171 -33.40 39.37 -29.15
C GLU A 171 -33.63 40.59 -28.30
N THR A 172 -33.98 40.40 -27.05
CA THR A 172 -34.38 41.49 -26.15
C THR A 172 -33.33 41.86 -25.11
N GLY A 173 -32.32 41.02 -24.92
CA GLY A 173 -31.33 41.15 -23.83
C GLY A 173 -31.92 40.97 -22.43
N LYS A 174 -33.22 40.63 -22.33
CA LYS A 174 -33.88 40.47 -21.04
C LYS A 174 -33.54 39.11 -20.43
N ILE A 175 -33.36 39.11 -19.11
CA ILE A 175 -33.19 37.90 -18.32
C ILE A 175 -34.59 37.40 -17.98
N ASP A 176 -34.86 36.17 -18.32
CA ASP A 176 -36.01 35.41 -17.87
C ASP A 176 -35.61 34.37 -16.83
N SER A 177 -36.53 34.00 -15.94
CA SER A 177 -36.25 33.02 -14.91
C SER A 177 -37.42 32.07 -14.71
N VAL A 178 -37.09 30.79 -14.57
CA VAL A 178 -38.07 29.75 -14.31
C VAL A 178 -37.67 29.02 -13.03
N GLN A 179 -38.61 28.87 -12.11
CA GLN A 179 -38.38 28.05 -10.94
C GLN A 179 -38.19 26.59 -11.39
N PHE A 180 -37.12 25.99 -10.90
CA PHE A 180 -36.71 24.66 -11.33
C PHE A 180 -36.15 23.88 -10.17
N ASP A 181 -36.79 22.76 -9.85
CA ASP A 181 -36.38 21.89 -8.76
C ASP A 181 -35.59 20.68 -9.30
N LEU A 182 -34.39 20.52 -8.81
CA LEU A 182 -33.54 19.37 -9.16
C LEU A 182 -34.08 18.03 -8.61
N ASP A 183 -35.04 18.07 -7.70
CA ASP A 183 -35.69 16.86 -7.18
C ASP A 183 -36.75 16.28 -8.14
N ALA A 184 -37.07 17.02 -9.22
CA ALA A 184 -37.91 16.53 -10.30
C ALA A 184 -37.20 15.48 -11.22
N PHE A 185 -35.92 15.31 -11.07
CA PHE A 185 -35.17 14.26 -11.80
C PHE A 185 -35.40 12.90 -11.17
N GLN A 186 -35.55 11.90 -12.01
CA GLN A 186 -35.73 10.49 -11.62
C GLN A 186 -34.56 9.64 -12.12
N SER A 187 -34.14 8.66 -11.33
CA SER A 187 -33.09 7.74 -11.75
C SER A 187 -33.53 6.91 -12.97
N ILE A 188 -32.63 6.73 -13.89
CA ILE A 188 -32.82 5.81 -15.02
C ILE A 188 -32.14 4.45 -14.75
N ASP A 189 -31.69 4.20 -13.49
CA ASP A 189 -31.01 2.99 -13.06
C ASP A 189 -29.74 2.68 -13.85
N LYS A 190 -29.06 3.73 -14.30
CA LYS A 190 -27.77 3.64 -14.98
C LYS A 190 -26.73 4.40 -14.18
N PRO A 191 -25.56 3.81 -13.94
CA PRO A 191 -24.43 4.49 -13.31
C PRO A 191 -23.73 5.40 -14.32
N ILE A 192 -23.10 6.47 -13.84
CA ILE A 192 -22.21 7.32 -14.63
C ILE A 192 -20.99 6.50 -15.06
N TYR A 193 -20.45 5.72 -14.11
CA TYR A 193 -19.29 4.85 -14.33
C TYR A 193 -19.41 3.57 -13.52
N GLU A 194 -18.83 2.51 -14.04
CA GLU A 194 -18.59 1.28 -13.27
C GLU A 194 -17.36 1.48 -12.40
N PRO A 195 -17.50 1.43 -11.07
CA PRO A 195 -16.38 1.66 -10.17
C PRO A 195 -15.25 0.67 -10.42
N ILE A 196 -14.01 1.13 -10.28
CA ILE A 196 -12.85 0.24 -10.28
C ILE A 196 -12.98 -0.69 -9.09
N LYS A 197 -13.15 -1.97 -9.37
CA LYS A 197 -13.18 -3.00 -8.33
C LYS A 197 -11.79 -3.12 -7.72
N ASN A 198 -11.62 -2.57 -6.54
CA ASN A 198 -10.36 -2.70 -5.82
C ASN A 198 -10.30 -4.04 -5.10
N TYR A 199 -9.59 -4.99 -5.69
CA TYR A 199 -9.40 -6.34 -5.13
C TYR A 199 -8.25 -6.41 -4.12
N THR A 200 -7.64 -5.31 -3.75
CA THR A 200 -6.48 -5.27 -2.81
C THR A 200 -6.83 -5.93 -1.48
N TRP A 201 -8.05 -5.78 -0.98
CA TRP A 201 -8.51 -6.43 0.24
C TRP A 201 -8.53 -7.96 0.13
N ILE A 202 -8.80 -8.52 -1.07
CA ILE A 202 -8.77 -9.98 -1.33
C ILE A 202 -7.34 -10.50 -1.22
N TRP A 203 -6.37 -9.75 -1.77
CA TRP A 203 -4.96 -10.10 -1.68
C TRP A 203 -4.45 -10.01 -0.23
N ILE A 204 -4.89 -9.00 0.53
CA ILE A 204 -4.57 -8.86 1.95
C ILE A 204 -5.19 -10.02 2.75
N ALA A 205 -6.48 -10.32 2.56
CA ALA A 205 -7.15 -11.42 3.21
C ALA A 205 -6.51 -12.77 2.84
N GLY A 206 -6.20 -12.99 1.56
CA GLY A 206 -5.49 -14.18 1.08
C GLY A 206 -4.11 -14.32 1.72
N GLY A 207 -3.36 -13.22 1.83
CA GLY A 207 -2.06 -13.19 2.52
C GLY A 207 -2.16 -13.58 4.00
N ILE A 208 -3.15 -13.05 4.71
CA ILE A 208 -3.39 -13.39 6.12
C ILE A 208 -3.73 -14.88 6.28
N ILE A 209 -4.63 -15.41 5.43
CA ILE A 209 -5.00 -16.83 5.44
C ILE A 209 -3.77 -17.71 5.17
N PHE A 210 -2.94 -17.32 4.22
CA PHE A 210 -1.71 -18.04 3.90
C PHE A 210 -0.73 -18.07 5.08
N ILE A 211 -0.53 -16.94 5.77
CA ILE A 211 0.33 -16.84 6.95
C ILE A 211 -0.18 -17.75 8.08
N VAL A 212 -1.48 -17.72 8.33
CA VAL A 212 -2.12 -18.58 9.36
C VAL A 212 -1.97 -20.06 9.01
N ALA A 213 -2.22 -20.44 7.76
CA ALA A 213 -2.05 -21.81 7.30
C ALA A 213 -0.60 -22.28 7.45
N MET A 214 0.35 -21.42 7.08
CA MET A 214 1.79 -21.70 7.22
C MET A 214 2.21 -21.85 8.69
N ALA A 215 1.68 -21.00 9.58
CA ALA A 215 1.91 -21.12 11.02
C ALA A 215 1.38 -22.44 11.59
N ILE A 216 0.20 -22.88 11.13
CA ILE A 216 -0.37 -24.18 11.52
C ILE A 216 0.49 -25.34 11.03
N VAL A 217 0.98 -25.29 9.79
CA VAL A 217 1.87 -26.30 9.22
C VAL A 217 3.17 -26.37 10.00
N ILE A 218 3.80 -25.20 10.26
CA ILE A 218 5.04 -25.12 11.05
C ILE A 218 4.82 -25.67 12.45
N LYS A 219 3.71 -25.29 13.12
CA LYS A 219 3.37 -25.80 14.44
C LYS A 219 3.22 -27.34 14.41
N ARG A 220 2.46 -27.89 13.46
CA ARG A 220 2.30 -29.35 13.30
C ARG A 220 3.62 -30.06 13.01
N TRP A 221 4.49 -29.44 12.22
CA TRP A 221 5.81 -29.98 11.94
C TRP A 221 6.70 -29.98 13.19
N LEU A 222 6.69 -28.89 13.96
CA LEU A 222 7.37 -28.80 15.25
C LEU A 222 6.80 -29.80 16.26
N ASP A 223 5.48 -29.91 16.37
CA ASP A 223 4.82 -30.88 17.27
C ASP A 223 5.17 -32.33 16.89
N ARG A 224 5.28 -32.65 15.59
CA ARG A 224 5.74 -33.98 15.13
C ARG A 224 7.21 -34.22 15.48
N LYS A 225 8.07 -33.21 15.34
CA LYS A 225 9.49 -33.30 15.73
C LYS A 225 9.63 -33.46 17.27
N ILE A 226 8.85 -32.69 18.03
CA ILE A 226 8.85 -32.77 19.50
C ILE A 226 8.22 -34.10 19.95
N SER A 227 7.18 -34.61 19.30
CA SER A 227 6.60 -35.92 19.64
C SER A 227 7.52 -37.09 19.22
N SER A 228 8.28 -36.95 18.14
CA SER A 228 9.32 -37.94 17.81
C SER A 228 10.48 -37.94 18.82
N ILE A 229 10.77 -36.78 19.42
CA ILE A 229 11.71 -36.66 20.54
C ILE A 229 11.08 -37.16 21.86
N LYS A 230 9.77 -36.95 22.08
CA LYS A 230 9.05 -37.47 23.27
C LYS A 230 8.73 -38.95 23.19
N LEU A 231 8.59 -39.55 22.00
CA LEU A 231 8.41 -40.99 21.82
C LEU A 231 9.74 -41.77 22.04
N SER A 232 10.84 -41.09 22.21
CA SER A 232 12.11 -41.64 22.70
C SER A 232 12.31 -41.46 24.20
N ASN A 233 11.24 -41.16 24.98
CA ASN A 233 11.28 -41.34 26.42
C ASN A 233 10.92 -42.79 26.74
N PRO A 234 11.86 -43.72 26.83
CA PRO A 234 11.63 -44.94 27.53
C PRO A 234 11.58 -44.57 29.01
N THR A 235 10.50 -44.91 29.61
CA THR A 235 10.43 -45.14 31.05
C THR A 235 11.73 -45.80 31.49
N SER A 236 12.39 -45.11 32.39
CA SER A 236 13.39 -45.59 33.33
C SER A 236 14.46 -46.57 32.80
N LYS A 237 15.65 -46.18 32.99
CA LYS A 237 16.90 -46.87 33.25
C LYS A 237 18.00 -46.57 32.20
N ASN A 238 18.99 -45.82 32.68
CA ASN A 238 20.35 -45.75 32.14
C ASN A 238 20.50 -45.10 30.76
N PHE A 239 20.11 -43.87 30.56
CA PHE A 239 20.82 -42.99 29.67
C PHE A 239 22.11 -42.58 30.41
N LYS A 240 23.22 -43.27 30.15
CA LYS A 240 24.54 -42.73 30.41
C LYS A 240 24.71 -41.54 29.44
N PHE A 241 24.60 -40.32 29.93
CA PHE A 241 25.04 -39.13 29.21
C PHE A 241 26.56 -39.20 29.14
N GLU A 242 27.09 -39.81 28.07
CA GLU A 242 28.53 -39.89 27.87
C GLU A 242 29.02 -38.66 27.09
N PHE A 243 30.15 -38.12 27.53
CA PHE A 243 30.87 -37.12 26.74
C PHE A 243 31.47 -37.79 25.50
N SER A 244 31.41 -37.11 24.36
CA SER A 244 32.08 -37.53 23.14
C SER A 244 33.60 -37.50 23.36
N ASP A 245 34.36 -38.21 22.53
CA ASP A 245 35.83 -38.25 22.63
C ASP A 245 36.48 -36.87 22.56
N ILE A 246 35.92 -35.97 21.75
CA ILE A 246 36.35 -34.58 21.65
C ILE A 246 36.05 -33.80 22.94
N GLU A 247 34.86 -33.96 23.51
CA GLU A 247 34.50 -33.35 24.78
C GLU A 247 35.38 -33.88 25.93
N LYS A 248 35.60 -35.19 25.98
CA LYS A 248 36.50 -35.79 26.98
C LYS A 248 37.95 -35.24 26.85
N SER A 249 38.48 -35.17 25.63
CA SER A 249 39.80 -34.62 25.37
C SER A 249 39.90 -33.14 25.81
N LEU A 250 38.84 -32.36 25.55
CA LEU A 250 38.76 -30.97 25.96
C LEU A 250 38.72 -30.83 27.49
N ILE A 251 37.89 -31.62 28.18
CA ILE A 251 37.77 -31.60 29.63
C ILE A 251 39.11 -32.06 30.29
N HIS A 252 39.76 -33.10 29.76
CA HIS A 252 41.07 -33.55 30.25
C HIS A 252 42.11 -32.44 30.15
N MET A 253 42.25 -31.81 28.98
CA MET A 253 43.18 -30.69 28.79
C MET A 253 42.92 -29.52 29.74
N LEU A 254 41.63 -29.15 29.92
CA LEU A 254 41.25 -28.08 30.86
C LEU A 254 41.53 -28.48 32.32
N LEU A 255 41.27 -29.73 32.70
CA LEU A 255 41.57 -30.25 34.04
C LEU A 255 43.06 -30.20 34.35
N ASP A 256 43.93 -30.72 33.48
CA ASP A 256 45.36 -30.74 33.68
C ASP A 256 45.95 -29.34 33.86
N LYS A 257 45.49 -28.40 33.05
CA LYS A 257 45.87 -26.98 33.20
C LYS A 257 45.35 -26.35 34.49
N SER A 258 44.07 -26.57 34.81
CA SER A 258 43.47 -26.01 36.02
C SER A 258 44.08 -26.53 37.32
N LYS A 259 44.49 -27.81 37.34
CA LYS A 259 45.28 -28.41 38.45
C LYS A 259 46.62 -27.71 38.67
N SER A 260 47.25 -27.30 37.58
CA SER A 260 48.57 -26.61 37.61
C SER A 260 48.39 -25.09 37.75
N ASN A 261 47.20 -24.59 38.11
CA ASN A 261 46.82 -23.16 38.12
C ASN A 261 47.10 -22.40 36.80
N GLN A 262 47.01 -23.10 35.70
CA GLN A 262 47.16 -22.55 34.35
C GLN A 262 45.81 -22.49 33.64
N THR A 263 45.74 -21.62 32.66
CA THR A 263 44.59 -21.45 31.81
C THR A 263 44.85 -22.00 30.40
N ALA A 264 43.80 -22.35 29.70
CA ALA A 264 43.90 -22.75 28.31
C ALA A 264 43.63 -21.58 27.37
N THR A 265 44.51 -21.36 26.44
CA THR A 265 44.36 -20.34 25.40
C THR A 265 43.40 -20.78 24.30
N ILE A 266 42.85 -19.81 23.55
CA ILE A 266 42.00 -20.08 22.39
C ILE A 266 42.70 -20.98 21.36
N SER A 267 44.00 -20.82 21.18
CA SER A 267 44.82 -21.60 20.24
C SER A 267 44.89 -23.06 20.64
N GLU A 268 45.10 -23.33 21.91
CA GLU A 268 45.15 -24.71 22.45
C GLU A 268 43.80 -25.40 22.36
N ILE A 269 42.74 -24.67 22.69
CA ILE A 269 41.36 -25.20 22.55
C ILE A 269 41.03 -25.52 21.07
N ASN A 270 41.33 -24.60 20.15
CA ASN A 270 41.10 -24.83 18.73
C ASN A 270 41.93 -26.02 18.19
N TYR A 271 43.07 -26.26 18.76
CA TYR A 271 43.91 -27.43 18.42
C TYR A 271 43.20 -28.73 18.85
N VAL A 272 42.76 -28.83 20.10
CA VAL A 272 42.05 -30.02 20.62
C VAL A 272 40.73 -30.26 19.86
N LEU A 273 40.05 -29.20 19.47
CA LEU A 273 38.80 -29.27 18.70
C LEU A 273 39.05 -29.57 17.20
N GLY A 274 40.29 -29.65 16.73
CA GLY A 274 40.63 -29.90 15.33
C GLY A 274 40.23 -28.79 14.37
N VAL A 275 40.08 -27.56 14.86
CA VAL A 275 39.60 -26.41 14.05
C VAL A 275 40.66 -25.32 13.87
N LYS A 276 41.92 -25.57 14.26
CA LYS A 276 43.02 -24.59 14.21
C LYS A 276 43.17 -23.93 12.84
N ASP A 277 43.05 -24.74 11.78
CA ASP A 277 43.27 -24.31 10.39
C ASP A 277 41.98 -23.84 9.68
N LYS A 278 40.88 -23.72 10.41
CA LYS A 278 39.59 -23.21 9.87
C LYS A 278 39.48 -21.71 10.01
N ASN A 279 38.56 -21.12 9.27
CA ASN A 279 38.31 -19.69 9.40
C ASN A 279 37.84 -19.31 10.82
N ILE A 280 38.12 -18.05 11.23
CA ILE A 280 37.87 -17.54 12.60
C ILE A 280 36.39 -17.68 13.00
N GLY A 281 35.46 -17.46 12.06
CA GLY A 281 34.03 -17.60 12.32
C GLY A 281 33.61 -19.01 12.68
N LEU A 282 34.15 -20.02 11.95
CA LEU A 282 33.90 -21.44 12.22
C LEU A 282 34.54 -21.87 13.52
N GLN A 283 35.81 -21.43 13.80
CA GLN A 283 36.46 -21.69 15.07
C GLN A 283 35.64 -21.20 16.26
N LYS A 284 35.11 -19.98 16.18
CA LYS A 284 34.28 -19.41 17.24
C LYS A 284 32.95 -20.18 17.41
N LYS A 285 32.31 -20.58 16.31
CA LYS A 285 31.06 -21.34 16.33
C LYS A 285 31.24 -22.71 16.98
N VAL A 286 32.20 -23.50 16.50
CA VAL A 286 32.47 -24.86 17.01
C VAL A 286 32.84 -24.81 18.49
N ARG A 287 33.72 -23.90 18.90
CA ARG A 287 34.11 -23.73 20.30
C ARG A 287 32.89 -23.42 21.19
N SER A 288 32.01 -22.51 20.76
CA SER A 288 30.78 -22.15 21.52
C SER A 288 29.83 -23.36 21.64
N GLU A 289 29.64 -24.09 20.56
CA GLU A 289 28.77 -25.29 20.55
C GLU A 289 29.29 -26.39 21.49
N ILE A 290 30.60 -26.68 21.46
CA ILE A 290 31.21 -27.69 22.33
C ILE A 290 31.17 -27.25 23.80
N PHE A 291 31.48 -26.00 24.11
CA PHE A 291 31.41 -25.51 25.50
C PHE A 291 29.99 -25.58 26.05
N ASN A 292 29.01 -25.17 25.26
CA ASN A 292 27.60 -25.26 25.68
C ASN A 292 27.22 -26.74 25.91
N GLY A 293 27.57 -27.63 24.99
CA GLY A 293 27.31 -29.07 25.11
C GLY A 293 27.96 -29.69 26.35
N VAL A 294 29.23 -29.37 26.63
CA VAL A 294 29.95 -29.84 27.84
C VAL A 294 29.28 -29.31 29.11
N ASN A 295 28.96 -28.03 29.17
CA ASN A 295 28.33 -27.43 30.34
C ASN A 295 26.92 -28.00 30.59
N GLU A 296 26.09 -28.18 29.55
CA GLU A 296 24.78 -28.81 29.66
C GLU A 296 24.84 -30.24 30.13
N LYS A 297 25.76 -31.06 29.55
CA LYS A 297 25.95 -32.45 29.96
C LYS A 297 26.44 -32.54 31.40
N PHE A 298 27.41 -31.69 31.77
CA PHE A 298 27.92 -31.66 33.14
C PHE A 298 26.82 -31.34 34.15
N LYS A 299 25.96 -30.36 33.88
CA LYS A 299 24.81 -30.00 34.70
C LYS A 299 23.82 -31.15 34.85
N LEU A 300 23.65 -32.00 33.82
CA LEU A 300 22.75 -33.14 33.84
C LEU A 300 23.31 -34.36 34.60
N ILE A 301 24.66 -34.49 34.67
CA ILE A 301 25.36 -35.64 35.29
C ILE A 301 25.73 -35.32 36.74
N SER A 302 26.01 -34.08 37.04
CA SER A 302 26.38 -33.57 38.37
C SER A 302 25.22 -32.75 38.98
N ASP A 303 25.24 -32.61 40.30
CA ASP A 303 24.27 -31.76 41.01
C ASP A 303 24.68 -30.25 40.99
N TRP A 304 25.51 -29.83 40.04
CA TRP A 304 25.99 -28.47 39.93
C TRP A 304 25.22 -27.69 38.88
N ASP A 305 24.73 -26.53 39.29
CA ASP A 305 24.01 -25.62 38.39
C ASP A 305 24.90 -24.67 37.58
N GLU A 306 26.15 -24.51 37.99
CA GLU A 306 27.10 -23.63 37.34
C GLU A 306 27.87 -24.33 36.20
N PRO A 307 28.32 -23.56 35.16
CA PRO A 307 29.04 -24.11 34.04
C PRO A 307 30.41 -24.63 34.42
N LEU A 308 30.79 -25.84 33.98
CA LEU A 308 32.06 -26.45 34.20
C LEU A 308 33.23 -25.65 33.62
N VAL A 309 33.07 -25.20 32.37
CA VAL A 309 34.06 -24.40 31.66
C VAL A 309 33.79 -22.92 31.87
N GLN A 310 34.72 -22.24 32.49
CA GLN A 310 34.68 -20.78 32.69
C GLN A 310 35.67 -20.07 31.79
N SER A 311 35.25 -18.88 31.33
CA SER A 311 36.10 -17.96 30.59
C SER A 311 36.56 -16.83 31.53
N ILE A 312 37.88 -16.58 31.53
CA ILE A 312 38.49 -15.47 32.25
C ILE A 312 39.24 -14.58 31.28
N ARG A 313 39.45 -13.33 31.59
CA ARG A 313 40.33 -12.48 30.77
C ARG A 313 41.77 -12.81 31.00
N SER A 314 42.53 -12.90 29.92
CA SER A 314 43.98 -13.17 30.01
C SER A 314 44.69 -12.06 30.79
N GLU A 315 45.60 -12.45 31.66
CA GLU A 315 46.44 -11.49 32.42
C GLU A 315 47.44 -10.76 31.51
N SER A 316 47.92 -11.43 30.47
CA SER A 316 48.89 -10.90 29.51
C SER A 316 48.28 -9.89 28.52
N ASP A 317 47.05 -10.12 28.05
CA ASP A 317 46.33 -9.22 27.16
C ASP A 317 44.84 -9.33 27.41
N LYS A 318 44.24 -8.29 28.03
CA LYS A 318 42.83 -8.24 28.42
C LYS A 318 41.86 -8.30 27.27
N ARG A 319 42.31 -8.24 26.01
CA ARG A 319 41.46 -8.39 24.81
C ARG A 319 41.10 -9.85 24.54
N TYR A 320 41.89 -10.81 25.10
CA TYR A 320 41.68 -12.24 24.89
C TYR A 320 41.08 -12.92 26.09
N PHE A 321 40.34 -13.99 25.84
CA PHE A 321 39.79 -14.85 26.87
C PHE A 321 40.61 -16.16 26.93
N GLU A 322 40.77 -16.65 28.16
CA GLU A 322 41.32 -17.92 28.48
C GLU A 322 40.30 -18.74 29.24
N TYR A 323 40.46 -20.04 29.24
CA TYR A 323 39.45 -20.96 29.76
C TYR A 323 40.04 -21.87 30.81
N MET A 324 39.24 -22.17 31.83
CA MET A 324 39.65 -23.08 32.91
C MET A 324 38.42 -23.76 33.51
N ILE A 325 38.70 -24.83 34.29
CA ILE A 325 37.72 -25.42 35.22
C ILE A 325 37.98 -24.82 36.59
N ARG A 326 36.90 -24.41 37.28
CA ARG A 326 36.99 -23.86 38.65
C ARG A 326 37.65 -24.90 39.59
N LYS A 327 38.43 -24.42 40.56
CA LYS A 327 39.16 -25.26 41.51
C LYS A 327 38.23 -26.15 42.34
N ASP A 328 37.08 -25.64 42.76
CA ASP A 328 36.07 -26.36 43.53
C ASP A 328 35.35 -27.47 42.73
N MET A 329 35.36 -27.38 41.39
CA MET A 329 34.74 -28.36 40.47
C MET A 329 35.71 -29.42 39.97
N ILE A 330 37.01 -29.30 40.20
CA ILE A 330 37.99 -30.23 39.67
C ILE A 330 37.72 -31.69 40.07
N LYS A 331 37.41 -31.91 41.34
CA LYS A 331 37.12 -33.28 41.86
C LYS A 331 35.87 -33.89 41.22
N GLU A 332 34.83 -33.09 41.03
CA GLU A 332 33.59 -33.55 40.43
C GLU A 332 33.75 -33.82 38.94
N ALA A 333 34.49 -32.95 38.24
CA ALA A 333 34.82 -33.16 36.81
C ALA A 333 35.64 -34.47 36.60
N GLU A 334 36.58 -34.81 37.48
CA GLU A 334 37.30 -36.09 37.44
C GLU A 334 36.36 -37.29 37.63
N LYS A 335 35.47 -37.20 38.60
CA LYS A 335 34.49 -38.27 38.89
C LYS A 335 33.55 -38.50 37.70
N VAL A 336 33.09 -37.46 37.06
CA VAL A 336 32.19 -37.52 35.91
C VAL A 336 32.91 -38.10 34.68
N LEU A 337 34.22 -37.87 34.50
CA LEU A 337 34.99 -38.47 33.40
C LEU A 337 35.28 -39.96 33.60
N GLN A 338 35.28 -40.45 34.85
CA GLN A 338 35.53 -41.86 35.18
C GLN A 338 34.26 -42.72 35.19
N SER A 339 33.08 -42.10 35.21
CA SER A 339 31.79 -42.76 35.19
C SER A 339 31.30 -43.08 33.77
#